data_7d2bf763b41745d1b5e1df243f8433c5
#
_entry.id   7d2bf763b41745d1b5e1df243f8433c5
#
_cell.length_a   1.000
_cell.length_b   1.000
_cell.length_c   1.000
_cell.angle_alpha   90.00
_cell.angle_beta   90.00
_cell.angle_gamma   90.00
#
_symmetry.space_group_name_H-M   'P 1'
#
loop_
_entity.id
_entity.type
_entity.pdbx_description
1 polymer ?
#
loop_
_entity_poly.entity_id
_entity_poly.type
_entity_poly.pdbx_seq_one_letter_code
_entity_poly.pdbx_strand_id
1 'polypeptide(L)'
;MTSNIIKKFAKKLFEGNFIIENIKGDASKRKYYRASSGGESLIIMDSSREKRNFINFLKFSDILPNNNIKTPKIIKKDLNNNILALEDFGDNLIIKRSSSKNFFEIYEKSIMNIIKIQKVRNKKISFYSDEKYFKESSLFIEWVLEIFYSFDISNKDKNKIKKEIIKLIDNLSLKRNFLVHRDYHSKNIFYKNKGIIIIDYQDAVYGSPLYDLVSLVNDCYKDINDNNRKKLLNFFRDNFNNFSKNNLSKDELMHNFYLLSVQRHMKASGIFCRLSKKNNRNDYLKYLKRTFNYIITASSNYDNLRTINFFAKEAIYNLNESNNSCGR
;
A
#
# COMPACT_ATOMS: atom_id res chain seq x y z
N MET A 1 26.61 -1.42 8.63
CA MET A 1 27.10 -2.61 9.35
C MET A 1 25.91 -3.32 9.99
N THR A 2 25.83 -4.66 9.84
CA THR A 2 24.81 -5.50 10.50
C THR A 2 25.09 -5.51 12.02
N SER A 3 24.07 -5.27 12.85
CA SER A 3 24.26 -5.20 14.31
C SER A 3 24.67 -6.57 14.87
N ASN A 4 25.43 -6.57 16.00
CA ASN A 4 25.83 -7.80 16.68
C ASN A 4 24.65 -8.67 17.10
N ILE A 5 23.48 -8.05 17.42
CA ILE A 5 22.26 -8.74 17.79
C ILE A 5 21.73 -9.56 16.62
N ILE A 6 21.69 -8.98 15.41
CA ILE A 6 21.24 -9.69 14.18
C ILE A 6 22.17 -10.86 13.85
N LYS A 7 23.48 -10.68 13.97
CA LYS A 7 24.45 -11.77 13.76
C LYS A 7 24.27 -12.90 14.78
N LYS A 8 24.08 -12.57 16.07
CA LYS A 8 23.79 -13.55 17.12
C LYS A 8 22.46 -14.28 16.89
N PHE A 9 21.44 -13.58 16.39
CA PHE A 9 20.16 -14.19 16.05
C PHE A 9 20.30 -15.12 14.84
N ALA A 10 21.00 -14.72 13.78
CA ALA A 10 21.25 -15.54 12.60
C ALA A 10 22.02 -16.83 12.92
N LYS A 11 23.01 -16.79 13.84
CA LYS A 11 23.69 -17.99 14.34
C LYS A 11 22.77 -19.03 14.97
N LYS A 12 21.59 -18.64 15.43
CA LYS A 12 20.58 -19.55 15.99
C LYS A 12 19.65 -20.14 14.92
N LEU A 13 19.78 -19.69 13.65
CA LEU A 13 18.94 -20.12 12.53
C LEU A 13 19.65 -21.13 11.64
N PHE A 14 20.97 -21.03 11.52
CA PHE A 14 21.79 -21.85 10.63
C PHE A 14 22.94 -22.50 11.39
N GLU A 15 23.22 -23.73 11.04
CA GLU A 15 24.45 -24.43 11.46
C GLU A 15 25.57 -24.09 10.45
N GLY A 16 26.74 -23.69 10.98
CA GLY A 16 27.91 -23.35 10.14
C GLY A 16 27.91 -21.92 9.59
N ASN A 17 28.51 -21.75 8.41
CA ASN A 17 28.68 -20.43 7.80
C ASN A 17 27.39 -19.93 7.14
N PHE A 18 27.11 -18.65 7.33
CA PHE A 18 25.96 -17.96 6.70
C PHE A 18 26.33 -16.55 6.26
N ILE A 19 25.61 -16.05 5.29
CA ILE A 19 25.74 -14.69 4.74
C ILE A 19 24.52 -13.88 5.19
N ILE A 20 24.72 -12.60 5.52
CA ILE A 20 23.63 -11.65 5.82
C ILE A 20 23.74 -10.46 4.87
N GLU A 21 22.71 -10.27 4.07
CA GLU A 21 22.54 -9.15 3.16
C GLU A 21 21.46 -8.20 3.67
N ASN A 22 21.72 -6.89 3.56
CA ASN A 22 20.72 -5.89 3.92
C ASN A 22 19.68 -5.73 2.79
N ILE A 23 18.41 -5.92 3.09
CA ILE A 23 17.33 -5.63 2.16
C ILE A 23 16.94 -4.16 2.32
N LYS A 24 16.98 -3.40 1.23
CA LYS A 24 16.53 -2.01 1.22
C LYS A 24 15.04 -1.96 1.55
N GLY A 25 14.71 -1.57 2.78
CA GLY A 25 13.33 -1.41 3.24
C GLY A 25 12.64 -0.20 2.61
N ASP A 26 11.30 -0.18 2.70
CA ASP A 26 10.46 0.95 2.30
C ASP A 26 10.41 2.07 3.37
N ALA A 27 9.27 2.68 3.59
CA ALA A 27 9.06 3.85 4.45
C ALA A 27 9.14 3.59 5.97
N SER A 28 9.25 2.33 6.39
CA SER A 28 9.25 1.89 7.79
C SER A 28 10.63 2.07 8.44
N LYS A 29 10.64 2.22 9.77
CA LYS A 29 11.88 2.15 10.58
C LYS A 29 12.36 0.72 10.81
N ARG A 30 11.57 -0.31 10.39
CA ARG A 30 11.97 -1.70 10.40
C ARG A 30 13.13 -1.93 9.45
N LYS A 31 14.04 -2.81 9.82
CA LYS A 31 15.13 -3.26 8.95
C LYS A 31 14.91 -4.71 8.58
N TYR A 32 15.25 -5.02 7.36
CA TYR A 32 15.13 -6.39 6.84
C TYR A 32 16.49 -6.87 6.34
N TYR A 33 16.79 -8.12 6.63
CA TYR A 33 18.01 -8.78 6.19
C TYR A 33 17.65 -10.13 5.60
N ARG A 34 18.29 -10.51 4.50
CA ARG A 34 18.27 -11.88 4.03
C ARG A 34 19.47 -12.60 4.64
N ALA A 35 19.22 -13.67 5.38
CA ALA A 35 20.25 -14.55 5.88
C ALA A 35 20.19 -15.87 5.11
N SER A 36 21.31 -16.35 4.57
CA SER A 36 21.37 -17.56 3.74
C SER A 36 22.55 -18.46 4.10
N SER A 37 22.32 -19.78 4.01
CA SER A 37 23.29 -20.83 4.25
C SER A 37 22.87 -22.09 3.49
N GLY A 38 23.80 -22.79 2.82
CA GLY A 38 23.53 -24.08 2.21
C GLY A 38 22.38 -24.12 1.19
N GLY A 39 22.09 -23.00 0.50
CA GLY A 39 20.97 -22.90 -0.44
C GLY A 39 19.62 -22.53 0.20
N GLU A 40 19.53 -22.50 1.52
CA GLU A 40 18.36 -22.00 2.25
C GLU A 40 18.47 -20.51 2.54
N SER A 41 17.34 -19.80 2.59
CA SER A 41 17.30 -18.39 2.97
C SER A 41 16.10 -18.05 3.83
N LEU A 42 16.31 -17.13 4.76
CA LEU A 42 15.28 -16.59 5.66
C LEU A 42 15.36 -15.07 5.68
N ILE A 43 14.23 -14.42 5.94
CA ILE A 43 14.18 -12.98 6.15
C ILE A 43 14.21 -12.68 7.65
N ILE A 44 15.21 -11.94 8.10
CA ILE A 44 15.26 -11.42 9.47
C ILE A 44 14.64 -10.03 9.47
N MET A 45 13.53 -9.86 10.19
CA MET A 45 12.87 -8.59 10.45
C MET A 45 13.30 -8.06 11.82
N ASP A 46 13.95 -6.90 11.83
CA ASP A 46 14.29 -6.14 13.04
C ASP A 46 13.29 -5.00 13.24
N SER A 47 12.43 -5.13 14.23
CA SER A 47 11.42 -4.15 14.64
C SER A 47 11.77 -3.45 15.95
N SER A 48 13.01 -3.45 16.39
CA SER A 48 13.46 -2.88 17.67
C SER A 48 13.03 -1.41 17.86
N ARG A 49 12.87 -0.67 16.77
CA ARG A 49 12.45 0.75 16.76
C ARG A 49 10.95 0.97 16.58
N GLU A 50 10.13 -0.08 16.45
CA GLU A 50 8.69 -0.02 16.15
C GLU A 50 7.87 -1.06 16.92
N LYS A 51 7.96 -1.05 18.25
CA LYS A 51 7.32 -2.06 19.13
C LYS A 51 5.81 -2.22 18.85
N ARG A 52 5.06 -1.14 18.64
CA ARG A 52 3.62 -1.22 18.34
C ARG A 52 3.34 -1.96 17.04
N ASN A 53 4.10 -1.67 16.00
CA ASN A 53 3.99 -2.34 14.72
C ASN A 53 4.41 -3.81 14.79
N PHE A 54 5.38 -4.14 15.63
CA PHE A 54 5.79 -5.52 15.92
C PHE A 54 4.64 -6.34 16.52
N ILE A 55 3.95 -5.81 17.53
CA ILE A 55 2.79 -6.46 18.17
C ILE A 55 1.66 -6.68 17.15
N ASN A 56 1.37 -5.67 16.34
CA ASN A 56 0.36 -5.79 15.28
C ASN A 56 0.78 -6.82 14.22
N PHE A 57 2.06 -6.86 13.84
CA PHE A 57 2.56 -7.87 12.92
C PHE A 57 2.31 -9.28 13.45
N LEU A 58 2.66 -9.57 14.72
CA LEU A 58 2.40 -10.87 15.37
C LEU A 58 0.90 -11.18 15.38
N LYS A 59 0.05 -10.21 15.74
CA LYS A 59 -1.41 -10.39 15.75
C LYS A 59 -1.95 -10.82 14.39
N PHE A 60 -1.55 -10.13 13.31
CA PHE A 60 -2.03 -10.47 11.97
C PHE A 60 -1.36 -11.71 11.38
N SER A 61 -0.12 -12.03 11.79
CA SER A 61 0.54 -13.29 11.45
C SER A 61 -0.17 -14.53 12.01
N ASP A 62 -1.02 -14.36 13.01
CA ASP A 62 -1.91 -15.39 13.53
C ASP A 62 -3.28 -15.35 12.83
N ILE A 63 -3.91 -14.17 12.75
CA ILE A 63 -5.28 -14.02 12.21
C ILE A 63 -5.35 -14.44 10.74
N LEU A 64 -4.42 -14.00 9.90
CA LEU A 64 -4.52 -14.20 8.45
C LEU A 64 -4.37 -15.66 8.03
N PRO A 65 -3.34 -16.42 8.48
CA PRO A 65 -3.23 -17.85 8.15
C PRO A 65 -4.39 -18.68 8.66
N ASN A 66 -4.93 -18.39 9.85
CA ASN A 66 -6.13 -19.05 10.40
C ASN A 66 -7.40 -18.82 9.56
N ASN A 67 -7.36 -17.85 8.64
CA ASN A 67 -8.41 -17.58 7.65
C ASN A 67 -7.98 -17.95 6.22
N ASN A 68 -7.02 -18.87 6.07
CA ASN A 68 -6.52 -19.35 4.77
C ASN A 68 -5.90 -18.26 3.87
N ILE A 69 -5.39 -17.17 4.46
CA ILE A 69 -4.65 -16.12 3.75
C ILE A 69 -3.15 -16.38 3.95
N LYS A 70 -2.43 -16.59 2.86
CA LYS A 70 -1.00 -16.90 2.93
C LYS A 70 -0.18 -15.66 3.26
N THR A 71 0.62 -15.77 4.30
CA THR A 71 1.62 -14.80 4.75
C THR A 71 2.94 -15.51 5.00
N PRO A 72 4.08 -14.82 5.15
CA PRO A 72 5.33 -15.45 5.56
C PRO A 72 5.17 -16.17 6.90
N LYS A 73 5.60 -17.44 6.97
CA LYS A 73 5.67 -18.17 8.24
C LYS A 73 6.73 -17.55 9.13
N ILE A 74 6.42 -17.45 10.42
CA ILE A 74 7.40 -17.08 11.43
C ILE A 74 8.15 -18.35 11.85
N ILE A 75 9.44 -18.41 11.51
CA ILE A 75 10.30 -19.57 11.77
C ILE A 75 10.87 -19.48 13.19
N LYS A 76 11.29 -18.30 13.62
CA LYS A 76 11.84 -18.07 14.97
C LYS A 76 11.51 -16.67 15.46
N LYS A 77 11.34 -16.53 16.79
CA LYS A 77 11.03 -15.27 17.46
C LYS A 77 12.09 -14.95 18.52
N ASP A 78 12.50 -13.69 18.58
CA ASP A 78 13.20 -13.08 19.71
C ASP A 78 12.36 -11.89 20.18
N LEU A 79 11.46 -12.16 21.14
CA LEU A 79 10.50 -11.17 21.62
C LEU A 79 11.16 -10.06 22.43
N ASN A 80 12.28 -10.35 23.10
CA ASN A 80 13.01 -9.37 23.91
C ASN A 80 13.62 -8.27 23.03
N ASN A 81 14.09 -8.64 21.84
CA ASN A 81 14.71 -7.72 20.90
C ASN A 81 13.77 -7.28 19.77
N ASN A 82 12.50 -7.73 19.73
CA ASN A 82 11.54 -7.53 18.65
C ASN A 82 12.08 -7.94 17.26
N ILE A 83 12.69 -9.13 17.19
CA ILE A 83 13.27 -9.70 15.97
C ILE A 83 12.52 -10.98 15.59
N LEU A 84 12.25 -11.17 14.30
CA LEU A 84 11.64 -12.38 13.76
C LEU A 84 12.49 -12.92 12.60
N ALA A 85 12.56 -14.25 12.50
CA ALA A 85 12.95 -14.93 11.28
C ALA A 85 11.68 -15.37 10.53
N LEU A 86 11.59 -15.00 9.28
CA LEU A 86 10.44 -15.21 8.42
C LEU A 86 10.84 -16.03 7.19
N GLU A 87 9.88 -16.76 6.63
CA GLU A 87 10.02 -17.43 5.34
C GLU A 87 10.43 -16.43 4.24
N ASP A 88 11.38 -16.83 3.39
CA ASP A 88 11.83 -16.05 2.23
C ASP A 88 11.17 -16.54 0.95
N PHE A 89 10.55 -15.65 0.21
CA PHE A 89 9.96 -15.93 -1.10
C PHE A 89 10.84 -15.49 -2.27
N GLY A 90 12.08 -15.06 -2.00
CA GLY A 90 13.00 -14.57 -3.03
C GLY A 90 12.44 -13.35 -3.78
N ASP A 91 12.63 -13.32 -5.09
CA ASP A 91 12.26 -12.21 -5.97
C ASP A 91 10.91 -12.41 -6.67
N ASN A 92 9.96 -13.08 -6.04
CA ASN A 92 8.66 -13.44 -6.63
C ASN A 92 7.57 -12.37 -6.41
N LEU A 93 7.91 -11.10 -6.17
CA LEU A 93 6.94 -10.00 -6.12
C LEU A 93 6.20 -9.85 -7.45
N ILE A 94 4.89 -9.58 -7.41
CA ILE A 94 4.09 -9.47 -8.65
C ILE A 94 4.53 -8.29 -9.53
N ILE A 95 5.16 -7.26 -8.98
CA ILE A 95 5.76 -6.20 -9.78
C ILE A 95 6.82 -6.72 -10.74
N LYS A 96 7.57 -7.77 -10.36
CA LYS A 96 8.60 -8.42 -11.18
C LYS A 96 8.06 -9.61 -11.98
N ARG A 97 7.10 -10.35 -11.41
CA ARG A 97 6.61 -11.63 -11.97
C ARG A 97 5.50 -11.47 -13.01
N SER A 98 4.73 -10.38 -12.95
CA SER A 98 3.61 -10.13 -13.85
C SER A 98 4.11 -9.62 -15.20
N SER A 99 3.85 -10.38 -16.26
CA SER A 99 4.10 -10.08 -17.66
C SER A 99 2.78 -10.09 -18.45
N SER A 100 2.80 -9.69 -19.71
CA SER A 100 1.61 -9.75 -20.58
C SER A 100 0.96 -11.15 -20.65
N LYS A 101 1.77 -12.20 -20.58
CA LYS A 101 1.30 -13.60 -20.69
C LYS A 101 0.52 -14.09 -19.45
N ASN A 102 0.86 -13.61 -18.25
CA ASN A 102 0.29 -14.10 -16.99
C ASN A 102 -0.40 -12.99 -16.18
N PHE A 103 -0.60 -11.82 -16.78
CA PHE A 103 -1.15 -10.64 -16.12
C PHE A 103 -2.49 -10.93 -15.44
N PHE A 104 -3.47 -11.39 -16.22
CA PHE A 104 -4.81 -11.66 -15.69
C PHE A 104 -4.80 -12.75 -14.63
N GLU A 105 -4.07 -13.85 -14.86
CA GLU A 105 -3.96 -14.92 -13.85
C GLU A 105 -3.49 -14.39 -12.49
N ILE A 106 -2.45 -13.55 -12.47
CA ILE A 106 -1.89 -13.01 -11.24
C ILE A 106 -2.84 -12.00 -10.60
N TYR A 107 -3.42 -11.09 -11.39
CA TYR A 107 -4.27 -10.02 -10.85
C TYR A 107 -5.64 -10.53 -10.42
N GLU A 108 -6.26 -11.47 -11.14
CA GLU A 108 -7.50 -12.13 -10.73
C GLU A 108 -7.31 -12.92 -9.43
N LYS A 109 -6.22 -13.68 -9.30
CA LYS A 109 -5.86 -14.35 -8.05
C LYS A 109 -5.62 -13.36 -6.92
N SER A 110 -5.01 -12.21 -7.20
CA SER A 110 -4.83 -11.15 -6.21
C SER A 110 -6.18 -10.54 -5.78
N ILE A 111 -7.11 -10.36 -6.71
CA ILE A 111 -8.49 -9.91 -6.41
C ILE A 111 -9.24 -10.95 -5.58
N MET A 112 -9.14 -12.24 -5.93
CA MET A 112 -9.74 -13.30 -5.13
C MET A 112 -9.15 -13.36 -3.72
N ASN A 113 -7.88 -13.01 -3.56
CA ASN A 113 -7.26 -12.89 -2.24
C ASN A 113 -7.78 -11.66 -1.46
N ILE A 114 -8.06 -10.54 -2.12
CA ILE A 114 -8.77 -9.39 -1.49
C ILE A 114 -10.12 -9.86 -0.94
N ILE A 115 -10.91 -10.58 -1.72
CA ILE A 115 -12.22 -11.10 -1.31
C ILE A 115 -12.09 -12.08 -0.12
N LYS A 116 -11.02 -12.90 -0.09
CA LYS A 116 -10.73 -13.75 1.08
C LYS A 116 -10.42 -12.91 2.34
N ILE A 117 -9.57 -11.89 2.21
CA ILE A 117 -9.25 -10.96 3.30
C ILE A 117 -10.54 -10.31 3.83
N GLN A 118 -11.43 -9.90 2.97
CA GLN A 118 -12.70 -9.26 3.33
C GLN A 118 -13.66 -10.17 4.11
N LYS A 119 -13.46 -11.50 4.09
CA LYS A 119 -14.24 -12.46 4.90
C LYS A 119 -13.82 -12.50 6.36
N VAL A 120 -12.62 -12.05 6.68
CA VAL A 120 -12.07 -12.12 8.05
C VAL A 120 -12.90 -11.29 9.00
N ARG A 121 -13.25 -11.87 10.15
CA ARG A 121 -13.95 -11.19 11.25
C ARG A 121 -13.16 -11.43 12.53
N ASN A 122 -12.78 -10.36 13.20
CA ASN A 122 -12.07 -10.43 14.48
C ASN A 122 -12.28 -9.15 15.28
N LYS A 123 -12.80 -9.28 16.51
CA LYS A 123 -13.11 -8.12 17.39
C LYS A 123 -11.89 -7.28 17.79
N LYS A 124 -10.67 -7.81 17.63
CA LYS A 124 -9.41 -7.09 17.96
C LYS A 124 -8.93 -6.16 16.83
N ILE A 125 -9.65 -6.11 15.71
CA ILE A 125 -9.29 -5.26 14.56
C ILE A 125 -10.09 -3.96 14.64
N SER A 126 -9.38 -2.84 14.54
CA SER A 126 -9.96 -1.49 14.56
C SER A 126 -10.56 -1.10 13.20
N PHE A 127 -11.39 -0.07 13.20
CA PHE A 127 -11.96 0.53 11.99
C PHE A 127 -11.05 1.64 11.44
N TYR A 128 -11.12 1.85 10.14
CA TYR A 128 -10.55 2.98 9.45
C TYR A 128 -11.48 4.19 9.66
N SER A 129 -11.18 5.01 10.66
CA SER A 129 -12.03 6.14 11.03
C SER A 129 -11.96 7.27 10.01
N ASP A 130 -12.99 8.13 9.98
CA ASP A 130 -13.05 9.33 9.13
C ASP A 130 -11.91 10.29 9.45
N GLU A 131 -11.58 10.44 10.73
CA GLU A 131 -10.43 11.21 11.19
C GLU A 131 -9.12 10.70 10.56
N LYS A 132 -8.94 9.37 10.48
CA LYS A 132 -7.75 8.78 9.89
C LYS A 132 -7.73 8.95 8.37
N TYR A 133 -8.89 8.81 7.69
CA TYR A 133 -9.02 9.15 6.26
C TYR A 133 -8.62 10.61 6.01
N PHE A 134 -9.17 11.53 6.81
CA PHE A 134 -8.86 12.96 6.72
C PHE A 134 -7.39 13.25 6.94
N LYS A 135 -6.80 12.74 8.02
CA LYS A 135 -5.39 12.93 8.36
C LYS A 135 -4.46 12.42 7.26
N GLU A 136 -4.75 11.25 6.69
CA GLU A 136 -3.94 10.67 5.63
C GLU A 136 -4.09 11.44 4.30
N SER A 137 -5.28 11.93 3.96
CA SER A 137 -5.48 12.81 2.80
C SER A 137 -4.79 14.16 2.96
N SER A 138 -4.76 14.71 4.18
CA SER A 138 -4.10 15.99 4.49
C SER A 138 -2.59 15.96 4.30
N LEU A 139 -1.96 14.79 4.19
CA LEU A 139 -0.55 14.69 3.80
C LEU A 139 -0.27 15.31 2.42
N PHE A 140 -1.26 15.39 1.55
CA PHE A 140 -1.15 16.08 0.27
C PHE A 140 -0.90 17.58 0.46
N ILE A 141 -1.66 18.23 1.36
CA ILE A 141 -1.48 19.66 1.66
C ILE A 141 -0.09 19.87 2.26
N GLU A 142 0.21 19.17 3.37
CA GLU A 142 1.43 19.37 4.14
C GLU A 142 2.70 19.06 3.33
N TRP A 143 2.73 17.87 2.71
CA TRP A 143 3.98 17.35 2.13
C TRP A 143 4.14 17.61 0.66
N VAL A 144 3.04 17.66 -0.12
CA VAL A 144 3.14 17.96 -1.55
C VAL A 144 3.15 19.47 -1.75
N LEU A 145 2.09 20.16 -1.29
CA LEU A 145 1.89 21.56 -1.64
C LEU A 145 2.81 22.49 -0.84
N GLU A 146 2.87 22.34 0.48
CA GLU A 146 3.62 23.26 1.34
C GLU A 146 5.12 22.94 1.36
N ILE A 147 5.52 21.69 1.60
CA ILE A 147 6.92 21.33 1.88
C ILE A 147 7.70 20.96 0.62
N PHE A 148 7.12 20.19 -0.31
CA PHE A 148 7.86 19.68 -1.46
C PHE A 148 7.96 20.71 -2.58
N TYR A 149 6.82 21.27 -3.00
CA TYR A 149 6.77 22.28 -4.06
C TYR A 149 6.81 23.72 -3.55
N SER A 150 6.61 23.94 -2.24
CA SER A 150 6.60 25.28 -1.62
C SER A 150 5.63 26.24 -2.33
N PHE A 151 4.45 25.73 -2.72
CA PHE A 151 3.42 26.57 -3.32
C PHE A 151 2.98 27.67 -2.34
N ASP A 152 2.80 28.88 -2.85
CA ASP A 152 2.11 29.95 -2.13
C ASP A 152 0.60 29.67 -2.10
N ILE A 153 0.22 28.72 -1.22
CA ILE A 153 -1.18 28.31 -1.07
C ILE A 153 -1.87 29.13 0.02
N SER A 154 -2.92 29.87 -0.36
CA SER A 154 -3.69 30.68 0.57
C SER A 154 -4.39 29.82 1.65
N ASN A 155 -4.62 30.40 2.85
CA ASN A 155 -5.42 29.73 3.88
C ASN A 155 -6.85 29.43 3.40
N LYS A 156 -7.41 30.24 2.49
CA LYS A 156 -8.70 30.01 1.85
C LYS A 156 -8.69 28.71 1.04
N ASP A 157 -7.64 28.47 0.24
CA ASP A 157 -7.56 27.28 -0.60
C ASP A 157 -7.23 26.03 0.23
N LYS A 158 -6.37 26.13 1.25
CA LYS A 158 -6.18 25.04 2.23
C LYS A 158 -7.50 24.62 2.89
N ASN A 159 -8.32 25.61 3.29
CA ASN A 159 -9.63 25.32 3.88
C ASN A 159 -10.62 24.73 2.86
N LYS A 160 -10.57 25.14 1.58
CA LYS A 160 -11.37 24.48 0.52
C LYS A 160 -10.96 23.01 0.36
N ILE A 161 -9.66 22.71 0.23
CA ILE A 161 -9.18 21.33 0.12
C ILE A 161 -9.64 20.49 1.32
N LYS A 162 -9.51 21.01 2.55
CA LYS A 162 -9.99 20.32 3.76
C LYS A 162 -11.49 20.01 3.70
N LYS A 163 -12.32 20.98 3.25
CA LYS A 163 -13.75 20.77 3.06
C LYS A 163 -14.05 19.74 1.96
N GLU A 164 -13.29 19.75 0.86
CA GLU A 164 -13.40 18.78 -0.21
C GLU A 164 -13.03 17.36 0.28
N ILE A 165 -12.01 17.21 1.13
CA ILE A 165 -11.65 15.92 1.76
C ILE A 165 -12.79 15.41 2.65
N ILE A 166 -13.41 16.28 3.47
CA ILE A 166 -14.56 15.89 4.30
C ILE A 166 -15.72 15.40 3.43
N LYS A 167 -16.10 16.18 2.41
CA LYS A 167 -17.15 15.79 1.47
C LYS A 167 -16.85 14.48 0.74
N LEU A 168 -15.58 14.25 0.37
CA LEU A 168 -15.14 12.99 -0.22
C LEU A 168 -15.41 11.81 0.72
N ILE A 169 -15.08 11.95 2.00
CA ILE A 169 -15.25 10.91 3.03
C ILE A 169 -16.75 10.66 3.27
N ASP A 170 -17.55 11.71 3.37
CA ASP A 170 -19.01 11.65 3.60
C ASP A 170 -19.73 10.97 2.43
N ASN A 171 -19.23 11.11 1.21
CA ASN A 171 -19.79 10.51 0.00
C ASN A 171 -19.38 9.04 -0.24
N LEU A 172 -18.54 8.44 0.62
CA LEU A 172 -18.28 7.01 0.55
C LEU A 172 -19.50 6.20 1.01
N SER A 173 -20.26 5.70 0.04
CA SER A 173 -21.58 5.07 0.29
C SER A 173 -21.48 3.61 0.76
N LEU A 174 -20.37 2.91 0.49
CA LEU A 174 -20.21 1.51 0.84
C LEU A 174 -19.89 1.30 2.34
N LYS A 175 -20.50 0.27 2.94
CA LYS A 175 -20.21 -0.13 4.33
C LYS A 175 -18.70 -0.38 4.51
N ARG A 176 -18.13 0.21 5.56
CA ARG A 176 -16.70 0.13 5.87
C ARG A 176 -16.38 -0.92 6.94
N ASN A 177 -16.93 -2.12 6.80
CA ASN A 177 -16.79 -3.24 7.73
C ASN A 177 -16.08 -4.47 7.14
N PHE A 178 -15.34 -4.29 6.06
CA PHE A 178 -14.52 -5.31 5.42
C PHE A 178 -13.07 -5.18 5.84
N LEU A 179 -12.39 -6.28 6.14
CA LEU A 179 -10.96 -6.21 6.42
C LEU A 179 -10.22 -5.75 5.16
N VAL A 180 -9.39 -4.73 5.30
CA VAL A 180 -8.53 -4.18 4.24
C VAL A 180 -7.09 -4.13 4.71
N HIS A 181 -6.19 -4.48 3.83
CA HIS A 181 -4.74 -4.49 4.04
C HIS A 181 -4.16 -3.07 4.12
N ARG A 182 -4.73 -2.12 3.37
CA ARG A 182 -4.37 -0.71 3.19
C ARG A 182 -3.17 -0.45 2.26
N ASP A 183 -2.25 -1.37 2.14
CA ASP A 183 -1.09 -1.24 1.26
C ASP A 183 -0.96 -2.47 0.33
N TYR A 184 -2.11 -2.85 -0.30
CA TYR A 184 -2.26 -4.02 -1.17
C TYR A 184 -1.85 -3.69 -2.61
N HIS A 185 -0.56 -3.52 -2.86
CA HIS A 185 0.02 -3.15 -4.15
C HIS A 185 1.12 -4.14 -4.58
N SER A 186 1.59 -4.01 -5.82
CA SER A 186 2.48 -4.99 -6.46
C SER A 186 3.84 -5.21 -5.76
N LYS A 187 4.25 -4.32 -4.87
CA LYS A 187 5.47 -4.49 -4.07
C LYS A 187 5.25 -5.23 -2.74
N ASN A 188 3.99 -5.49 -2.34
CA ASN A 188 3.63 -6.19 -1.11
C ASN A 188 2.94 -7.53 -1.36
N ILE A 189 2.93 -7.99 -2.62
CA ILE A 189 2.28 -9.22 -3.04
C ILE A 189 3.30 -10.09 -3.75
N PHE A 190 3.46 -11.34 -3.30
CA PHE A 190 4.25 -12.36 -3.98
C PHE A 190 3.36 -13.30 -4.74
N TYR A 191 3.86 -13.80 -5.88
CA TYR A 191 3.27 -14.87 -6.67
C TYR A 191 4.24 -16.04 -6.74
N LYS A 192 3.96 -17.11 -6.02
CA LYS A 192 4.79 -18.32 -5.97
C LYS A 192 3.91 -19.56 -5.96
N ASN A 193 4.26 -20.58 -6.76
CA ASN A 193 3.52 -21.84 -6.86
C ASN A 193 2.02 -21.60 -7.13
N LYS A 194 1.70 -20.73 -8.09
CA LYS A 194 0.34 -20.31 -8.46
C LYS A 194 -0.50 -19.74 -7.31
N GLY A 195 0.14 -19.35 -6.20
CA GLY A 195 -0.52 -18.77 -5.02
C GLY A 195 -0.10 -17.33 -4.76
N ILE A 196 -1.00 -16.55 -4.14
CA ILE A 196 -0.77 -15.20 -3.66
C ILE A 196 -0.33 -15.25 -2.20
N ILE A 197 0.73 -14.51 -1.87
CA ILE A 197 1.23 -14.35 -0.52
C ILE A 197 1.39 -12.84 -0.26
N ILE A 198 0.94 -12.36 0.87
CA ILE A 198 0.96 -10.93 1.22
C ILE A 198 1.92 -10.65 2.37
N ILE A 199 2.55 -9.48 2.31
CA ILE A 199 3.42 -8.92 3.36
C ILE A 199 2.96 -7.52 3.74
N ASP A 200 3.49 -6.97 4.81
CA ASP A 200 3.23 -5.60 5.28
C ASP A 200 1.78 -5.35 5.73
N TYR A 201 1.18 -6.33 6.37
CA TYR A 201 -0.24 -6.40 6.76
C TYR A 201 -0.54 -5.88 8.18
N GLN A 202 0.44 -5.40 8.94
CA GLN A 202 0.26 -4.99 10.35
C GLN A 202 -0.64 -3.76 10.54
N ASP A 203 -0.88 -3.01 9.48
CA ASP A 203 -1.73 -1.82 9.48
C ASP A 203 -3.17 -2.10 8.98
N ALA A 204 -3.52 -3.37 8.79
CA ALA A 204 -4.84 -3.78 8.34
C ALA A 204 -5.94 -3.36 9.33
N VAL A 205 -7.08 -2.94 8.80
CA VAL A 205 -8.24 -2.42 9.54
C VAL A 205 -9.54 -2.81 8.85
N TYR A 206 -10.68 -2.60 9.49
CA TYR A 206 -11.96 -2.63 8.78
C TYR A 206 -12.19 -1.31 8.03
N GLY A 207 -12.46 -1.40 6.74
CA GLY A 207 -12.64 -0.26 5.84
C GLY A 207 -13.57 -0.57 4.67
N SER A 208 -13.54 0.29 3.64
CA SER A 208 -14.31 0.12 2.41
C SER A 208 -13.80 -1.09 1.61
N PRO A 209 -14.69 -1.93 1.06
CA PRO A 209 -14.29 -3.12 0.30
C PRO A 209 -13.48 -2.80 -0.95
N LEU A 210 -13.54 -1.57 -1.46
CA LEU A 210 -12.80 -1.16 -2.65
C LEU A 210 -11.40 -0.62 -2.35
N TYR A 211 -11.01 -0.40 -1.08
CA TYR A 211 -9.74 0.23 -0.76
C TYR A 211 -8.52 -0.52 -1.32
N ASP A 212 -8.47 -1.83 -1.11
CA ASP A 212 -7.37 -2.66 -1.59
C ASP A 212 -7.44 -2.89 -3.10
N LEU A 213 -8.64 -2.92 -3.68
CA LEU A 213 -8.83 -2.97 -5.13
C LEU A 213 -8.24 -1.72 -5.81
N VAL A 214 -8.55 -0.53 -5.29
CA VAL A 214 -7.93 0.74 -5.76
C VAL A 214 -6.41 0.66 -5.67
N SER A 215 -5.90 0.16 -4.54
CA SER A 215 -4.47 -0.01 -4.30
C SER A 215 -3.78 -0.89 -5.33
N LEU A 216 -4.48 -1.94 -5.79
CA LEU A 216 -3.98 -2.93 -6.74
C LEU A 216 -4.07 -2.46 -8.19
N VAL A 217 -5.24 -1.89 -8.60
CA VAL A 217 -5.48 -1.58 -10.02
C VAL A 217 -5.10 -0.15 -10.41
N ASN A 218 -4.99 0.76 -9.44
CA ASN A 218 -4.38 2.08 -9.56
C ASN A 218 -3.04 2.10 -8.79
N ASP A 219 -2.21 1.10 -9.04
CA ASP A 219 -0.92 0.93 -8.36
C ASP A 219 0.06 2.04 -8.76
N CYS A 220 0.62 2.75 -7.76
CA CYS A 220 1.62 3.79 -7.99
C CYS A 220 2.90 3.23 -8.65
N TYR A 221 3.21 1.96 -8.42
CA TYR A 221 4.47 1.33 -8.82
C TYR A 221 4.41 0.63 -10.18
N LYS A 222 3.23 0.19 -10.60
CA LYS A 222 3.03 -0.54 -11.85
C LYS A 222 1.88 0.06 -12.65
N ASP A 223 2.13 0.29 -13.93
CA ASP A 223 1.11 0.79 -14.83
C ASP A 223 0.17 -0.32 -15.28
N ILE A 224 -1.14 0.00 -15.30
CA ILE A 224 -2.19 -0.88 -15.79
C ILE A 224 -3.05 -0.05 -16.74
N ASN A 225 -3.11 -0.46 -18.01
CA ASN A 225 -3.91 0.25 -19.00
C ASN A 225 -5.41 0.18 -18.67
N ASP A 226 -6.17 1.12 -19.21
CA ASP A 226 -7.59 1.29 -18.88
C ASP A 226 -8.45 0.08 -19.23
N ASN A 227 -8.15 -0.62 -20.34
CA ASN A 227 -8.89 -1.81 -20.73
C ASN A 227 -8.70 -2.95 -19.69
N ASN A 228 -7.47 -3.18 -19.28
CA ASN A 228 -7.17 -4.18 -18.25
C ASN A 228 -7.81 -3.79 -16.91
N ARG A 229 -7.73 -2.49 -16.54
CA ARG A 229 -8.36 -1.98 -15.33
C ARG A 229 -9.87 -2.23 -15.34
N LYS A 230 -10.56 -1.90 -16.44
CA LYS A 230 -12.02 -2.16 -16.58
C LYS A 230 -12.36 -3.65 -16.40
N LYS A 231 -11.58 -4.55 -17.01
CA LYS A 231 -11.79 -6.01 -16.87
C LYS A 231 -11.62 -6.44 -15.40
N LEU A 232 -10.58 -5.98 -14.72
CA LEU A 232 -10.34 -6.31 -13.31
C LEU A 232 -11.41 -5.74 -12.37
N LEU A 233 -11.93 -4.54 -12.64
CA LEU A 233 -13.03 -3.96 -11.88
C LEU A 233 -14.33 -4.78 -12.02
N ASN A 234 -14.67 -5.21 -13.25
CA ASN A 234 -15.80 -6.08 -13.48
C ASN A 234 -15.60 -7.44 -12.79
N PHE A 235 -14.42 -8.04 -12.93
CA PHE A 235 -14.09 -9.30 -12.25
C PHE A 235 -14.26 -9.19 -10.72
N PHE A 236 -13.78 -8.10 -10.12
CA PHE A 236 -13.99 -7.87 -8.69
C PHE A 236 -15.48 -7.76 -8.36
N ARG A 237 -16.24 -6.91 -9.08
CA ARG A 237 -17.67 -6.70 -8.83
C ARG A 237 -18.44 -8.00 -8.83
N ASP A 238 -18.25 -8.81 -9.88
CA ASP A 238 -19.01 -10.07 -10.07
C ASP A 238 -18.69 -11.06 -8.92
N ASN A 239 -17.42 -11.22 -8.57
CA ASN A 239 -17.00 -12.09 -7.47
C ASN A 239 -17.38 -11.55 -6.08
N PHE A 240 -17.34 -10.22 -5.89
CA PHE A 240 -17.77 -9.57 -4.64
C PHE A 240 -19.27 -9.72 -4.43
N ASN A 241 -20.09 -9.55 -5.46
CA ASN A 241 -21.55 -9.74 -5.38
C ASN A 241 -21.91 -11.17 -5.02
N ASN A 242 -21.26 -12.15 -5.65
CA ASN A 242 -21.43 -13.58 -5.32
C ASN A 242 -21.09 -13.88 -3.84
N PHE A 243 -20.03 -13.24 -3.33
CA PHE A 243 -19.58 -13.45 -1.95
C PHE A 243 -20.44 -12.73 -0.91
N SER A 244 -20.68 -11.43 -1.12
CA SER A 244 -21.28 -10.55 -0.09
C SER A 244 -22.80 -10.60 -0.05
N LYS A 245 -23.41 -11.23 -1.06
CA LYS A 245 -24.87 -11.17 -1.33
C LYS A 245 -25.39 -9.73 -1.47
N ASN A 246 -24.49 -8.76 -1.69
CA ASN A 246 -24.82 -7.39 -2.03
C ASN A 246 -24.99 -7.28 -3.55
N ASN A 247 -25.79 -6.33 -3.98
CA ASN A 247 -25.93 -6.00 -5.40
C ASN A 247 -25.16 -4.72 -5.71
N LEU A 248 -23.81 -4.79 -5.64
CA LEU A 248 -22.95 -3.67 -6.01
C LEU A 248 -23.11 -3.37 -7.50
N SER A 249 -23.80 -2.28 -7.82
CA SER A 249 -23.97 -1.83 -9.20
C SER A 249 -22.64 -1.33 -9.80
N LYS A 250 -22.59 -1.20 -11.11
CA LYS A 250 -21.42 -0.62 -11.79
C LYS A 250 -21.17 0.84 -11.39
N ASP A 251 -22.23 1.62 -11.27
CA ASP A 251 -22.16 3.03 -10.93
C ASP A 251 -21.71 3.25 -9.49
N GLU A 252 -22.24 2.46 -8.55
CA GLU A 252 -21.82 2.48 -7.15
C GLU A 252 -20.35 2.04 -6.98
N LEU A 253 -19.92 1.01 -7.72
CA LEU A 253 -18.51 0.60 -7.76
C LEU A 253 -17.64 1.75 -8.27
N MET A 254 -17.97 2.36 -9.42
CA MET A 254 -17.17 3.44 -10.00
C MET A 254 -17.15 4.68 -9.14
N HIS A 255 -18.29 5.05 -8.53
CA HIS A 255 -18.38 6.17 -7.61
C HIS A 255 -17.40 6.00 -6.43
N ASN A 256 -17.52 4.92 -5.68
CA ASN A 256 -16.63 4.68 -4.53
C ASN A 256 -15.17 4.45 -4.96
N PHE A 257 -14.93 3.83 -6.13
CA PHE A 257 -13.59 3.63 -6.67
C PHE A 257 -12.88 4.96 -6.93
N TYR A 258 -13.56 5.94 -7.54
CA TYR A 258 -12.97 7.25 -7.81
C TYR A 258 -12.70 8.03 -6.52
N LEU A 259 -13.65 8.09 -5.59
CA LEU A 259 -13.45 8.77 -4.31
C LEU A 259 -12.27 8.18 -3.53
N LEU A 260 -12.21 6.85 -3.42
CA LEU A 260 -11.08 6.16 -2.77
C LEU A 260 -9.76 6.34 -3.53
N SER A 261 -9.80 6.43 -4.87
CA SER A 261 -8.62 6.72 -5.66
C SER A 261 -8.06 8.10 -5.32
N VAL A 262 -8.89 9.14 -5.24
CA VAL A 262 -8.44 10.48 -4.80
C VAL A 262 -7.80 10.38 -3.41
N GLN A 263 -8.52 9.83 -2.43
CA GLN A 263 -8.07 9.73 -1.05
C GLN A 263 -6.72 9.00 -0.93
N ARG A 264 -6.63 7.80 -1.51
CA ARG A 264 -5.43 6.97 -1.42
C ARG A 264 -4.22 7.60 -2.10
N HIS A 265 -4.41 8.28 -3.23
CA HIS A 265 -3.29 8.87 -3.96
C HIS A 265 -2.86 10.23 -3.38
N MET A 266 -3.74 10.95 -2.70
CA MET A 266 -3.36 12.07 -1.84
C MET A 266 -2.44 11.60 -0.69
N LYS A 267 -2.81 10.51 0.00
CA LYS A 267 -1.95 9.86 1.01
C LYS A 267 -0.61 9.45 0.40
N ALA A 268 -0.62 8.73 -0.71
CA ALA A 268 0.60 8.16 -1.32
C ALA A 268 1.57 9.25 -1.79
N SER A 269 1.08 10.28 -2.47
CA SER A 269 1.91 11.41 -2.93
C SER A 269 2.54 12.15 -1.76
N GLY A 270 1.78 12.42 -0.69
CA GLY A 270 2.31 13.02 0.53
C GLY A 270 3.39 12.16 1.20
N ILE A 271 3.21 10.84 1.24
CA ILE A 271 4.25 9.91 1.75
C ILE A 271 5.50 9.96 0.87
N PHE A 272 5.39 9.95 -0.46
CA PHE A 272 6.54 9.99 -1.36
C PHE A 272 7.34 11.29 -1.20
N CYS A 273 6.67 12.44 -1.14
CA CYS A 273 7.32 13.73 -0.90
C CYS A 273 7.99 13.78 0.49
N ARG A 274 7.32 13.27 1.53
CA ARG A 274 7.89 13.16 2.88
C ARG A 274 9.15 12.31 2.93
N LEU A 275 9.14 11.15 2.25
CA LEU A 275 10.30 10.26 2.18
C LEU A 275 11.49 10.92 1.49
N SER A 276 11.24 11.65 0.41
CA SER A 276 12.28 12.44 -0.26
C SER A 276 12.87 13.50 0.68
N LYS A 277 12.04 14.36 1.26
CA LYS A 277 12.50 15.50 2.08
C LYS A 277 13.11 15.08 3.43
N LYS A 278 12.52 14.08 4.13
CA LYS A 278 13.02 13.67 5.46
C LYS A 278 14.07 12.56 5.44
N ASN A 279 14.04 11.70 4.43
CA ASN A 279 14.85 10.50 4.42
C ASN A 279 15.78 10.39 3.22
N ASN A 280 15.88 11.44 2.37
CA ASN A 280 16.63 11.45 1.10
C ASN A 280 16.29 10.27 0.17
N ARG A 281 15.02 9.79 0.24
CA ARG A 281 14.50 8.67 -0.57
C ARG A 281 13.89 9.19 -1.88
N ASN A 282 14.75 9.76 -2.76
CA ASN A 282 14.32 10.32 -4.04
C ASN A 282 13.87 9.27 -5.05
N ASP A 283 14.14 7.99 -4.78
CA ASP A 283 13.68 6.86 -5.60
C ASP A 283 12.16 6.71 -5.67
N TYR A 284 11.39 7.40 -4.81
CA TYR A 284 9.93 7.47 -4.86
C TYR A 284 9.38 8.57 -5.77
N LEU A 285 10.17 9.60 -6.08
CA LEU A 285 9.70 10.74 -6.87
C LEU A 285 9.24 10.35 -8.29
N LYS A 286 9.85 9.33 -8.88
CA LYS A 286 9.45 8.78 -10.18
C LYS A 286 8.00 8.27 -10.25
N TYR A 287 7.36 8.02 -9.10
CA TYR A 287 5.98 7.57 -9.02
C TYR A 287 4.97 8.71 -8.90
N LEU A 288 5.43 9.96 -8.63
CA LEU A 288 4.55 11.11 -8.39
C LEU A 288 3.67 11.42 -9.60
N LYS A 289 4.22 11.45 -10.82
CA LYS A 289 3.45 11.76 -12.03
C LYS A 289 2.23 10.83 -12.18
N ARG A 290 2.42 9.52 -12.03
CA ARG A 290 1.33 8.54 -12.08
C ARG A 290 0.34 8.74 -10.95
N THR A 291 0.85 8.98 -9.73
CA THR A 291 0.02 9.19 -8.54
C THR A 291 -0.88 10.41 -8.69
N PHE A 292 -0.35 11.54 -9.20
CA PHE A 292 -1.15 12.73 -9.47
C PHE A 292 -2.15 12.52 -10.61
N ASN A 293 -1.78 11.78 -11.66
CA ASN A 293 -2.71 11.45 -12.74
C ASN A 293 -3.93 10.67 -12.21
N TYR A 294 -3.76 9.76 -11.25
CA TYR A 294 -4.89 9.08 -10.62
C TYR A 294 -5.77 10.03 -9.81
N ILE A 295 -5.19 11.03 -9.12
CA ILE A 295 -5.98 12.07 -8.45
C ILE A 295 -6.77 12.87 -9.48
N ILE A 296 -6.13 13.37 -10.53
CA ILE A 296 -6.74 14.20 -11.57
C ILE A 296 -7.89 13.45 -12.25
N THR A 297 -7.63 12.25 -12.76
CA THR A 297 -8.62 11.44 -13.46
C THR A 297 -9.83 11.12 -12.58
N ALA A 298 -9.60 10.79 -11.32
CA ALA A 298 -10.68 10.45 -10.41
C ALA A 298 -11.48 11.68 -9.96
N SER A 299 -10.80 12.78 -9.62
CA SER A 299 -11.45 14.01 -9.12
C SER A 299 -12.17 14.80 -10.23
N SER A 300 -11.80 14.64 -11.52
CA SER A 300 -12.47 15.30 -12.62
C SER A 300 -13.95 14.90 -12.81
N ASN A 301 -14.36 13.80 -12.19
CA ASN A 301 -15.75 13.36 -12.19
C ASN A 301 -16.62 14.07 -11.12
N TYR A 302 -16.03 14.98 -10.31
CA TYR A 302 -16.69 15.57 -9.16
C TYR A 302 -16.44 17.07 -9.04
N ASP A 303 -17.49 17.88 -9.21
CA ASP A 303 -17.41 19.34 -9.06
C ASP A 303 -16.95 19.80 -7.68
N ASN A 304 -17.26 19.01 -6.65
CA ASN A 304 -16.89 19.29 -5.27
C ASN A 304 -15.44 18.87 -4.92
N LEU A 305 -14.62 18.46 -5.90
CA LEU A 305 -13.19 18.15 -5.76
C LEU A 305 -12.31 19.00 -6.70
N ARG A 306 -12.82 20.14 -7.17
CA ARG A 306 -12.14 21.02 -8.15
C ARG A 306 -10.82 21.58 -7.62
N THR A 307 -10.74 21.94 -6.34
CA THR A 307 -9.53 22.51 -5.76
C THR A 307 -8.43 21.45 -5.65
N ILE A 308 -8.77 20.23 -5.24
CA ILE A 308 -7.85 19.08 -5.23
C ILE A 308 -7.35 18.79 -6.65
N ASN A 309 -8.26 18.78 -7.66
CA ASN A 309 -7.91 18.55 -9.05
C ASN A 309 -6.94 19.62 -9.58
N PHE A 310 -7.22 20.89 -9.29
CA PHE A 310 -6.38 22.01 -9.69
C PHE A 310 -4.95 21.85 -9.15
N PHE A 311 -4.79 21.68 -7.84
CA PHE A 311 -3.45 21.55 -7.24
C PHE A 311 -2.71 20.28 -7.65
N ALA A 312 -3.41 19.20 -7.97
CA ALA A 312 -2.76 18.01 -8.52
C ALA A 312 -2.22 18.26 -9.95
N LYS A 313 -2.90 19.10 -10.77
CA LYS A 313 -2.39 19.54 -12.09
C LYS A 313 -1.19 20.44 -11.94
N GLU A 314 -1.23 21.41 -11.03
CA GLU A 314 -0.09 22.28 -10.71
C GLU A 314 1.13 21.48 -10.27
N ALA A 315 0.93 20.44 -9.45
CA ALA A 315 2.01 19.56 -9.02
C ALA A 315 2.65 18.78 -10.20
N ILE A 316 1.88 18.37 -11.21
CA ILE A 316 2.43 17.77 -12.44
C ILE A 316 3.19 18.80 -13.29
N TYR A 317 2.65 20.00 -13.43
CA TYR A 317 3.30 21.06 -14.19
C TYR A 317 4.70 21.34 -13.63
N ASN A 318 4.81 21.56 -12.32
CA ASN A 318 6.08 21.80 -11.65
C ASN A 318 7.04 20.59 -11.70
N LEU A 319 6.51 19.35 -11.71
CA LEU A 319 7.33 18.16 -11.87
C LEU A 319 8.00 18.09 -13.25
N ASN A 320 7.31 18.55 -14.31
CA ASN A 320 7.84 18.56 -15.67
C ASN A 320 8.90 19.69 -15.85
N GLU A 321 8.68 20.86 -15.26
CA GLU A 321 9.66 21.96 -15.31
C GLU A 321 10.96 21.61 -14.60
N SER A 322 10.89 20.97 -13.42
CA SER A 322 12.08 20.52 -12.68
C SER A 322 12.90 19.51 -13.48
N ASN A 323 12.28 18.65 -14.28
CA ASN A 323 12.99 17.70 -15.14
C ASN A 323 13.65 18.39 -16.37
N ASN A 324 13.09 19.47 -16.87
CA ASN A 324 13.64 20.24 -18.00
C ASN A 324 14.82 21.15 -17.57
N SER A 325 14.86 21.60 -16.34
CA SER A 325 15.94 22.42 -15.80
C SER A 325 17.19 21.62 -15.39
N CYS A 326 17.06 20.32 -15.13
CA CYS A 326 18.21 19.42 -14.85
C CYS A 326 18.84 18.82 -16.12
N GLY A 327 18.29 19.10 -17.29
CA GLY A 327 18.79 18.62 -18.59
C GLY A 327 19.55 19.67 -19.43
N ARG A 328 19.90 20.84 -18.82
CA ARG A 328 20.74 21.87 -19.45
C ARG A 328 22.09 21.98 -18.78
#